data_74e508228c733757016b3475bd9bccff
#
_entry.id   74e508228c733757016b3475bd9bccff
#
_cell.length_a   1.000
_cell.length_b   1.000
_cell.length_c   1.000
_cell.angle_alpha   90.00
_cell.angle_beta   90.00
_cell.angle_gamma   90.00
#
_symmetry.space_group_name_H-M   'P 1'
#
loop_
_entity.id
_entity.type
_entity.pdbx_description
1 polymer ?
#
loop_
_entity_poly.entity_id
_entity_poly.type
_entity_poly.pdbx_seq_one_letter_code
_entity_poly.pdbx_strand_id
1 'polypeptide(L)'
;MNNIENSELETTIEQMAGQLRETLQARGIEHPLMVGIHTGGVWVAERLHRLLDIPEELGQLDISFYRDDFTRIGLNPVVKPSQLPVVDDRHVVLVDDVLQTGRTIRAALNELFDYGRPASVMLVVLAERSGRELPIEPDVAGLHPELEPGQHVKLTGPEPLGLLIGTARSRDPQNEG
;
A
#
# COMPACT_ATOMS: atom_id res chain seq x y z
N MET A 1 16.34 -9.21 14.36
CA MET A 1 15.30 -9.06 13.34
C MET A 1 14.02 -9.68 13.85
N ASN A 2 13.01 -8.90 13.98
CA ASN A 2 11.68 -9.42 14.25
C ASN A 2 10.99 -9.63 12.91
N ASN A 3 10.60 -10.86 12.64
CA ASN A 3 9.86 -11.20 11.43
C ASN A 3 8.44 -11.55 11.84
N ILE A 4 7.48 -11.00 11.14
CA ILE A 4 6.08 -11.42 11.23
C ILE A 4 5.84 -12.40 10.10
N GLU A 5 5.40 -13.60 10.47
CA GLU A 5 5.24 -14.69 9.54
C GLU A 5 3.89 -14.65 8.81
N ASN A 6 3.80 -15.41 7.73
CA ASN A 6 2.63 -15.45 6.87
C ASN A 6 1.32 -15.70 7.61
N SER A 7 1.29 -16.64 8.54
CA SER A 7 0.06 -16.99 9.28
C SER A 7 -0.48 -15.82 10.10
N GLU A 8 0.40 -15.03 10.71
CA GLU A 8 0.03 -13.85 11.47
C GLU A 8 -0.45 -12.72 10.55
N LEU A 9 0.22 -12.54 9.40
CA LEU A 9 -0.18 -11.56 8.40
C LEU A 9 -1.54 -11.90 7.78
N GLU A 10 -1.79 -13.17 7.44
CA GLU A 10 -3.08 -13.59 6.91
C GLU A 10 -4.22 -13.34 7.92
N THR A 11 -3.99 -13.66 9.20
CA THR A 11 -4.94 -13.35 10.28
C THR A 11 -5.19 -11.85 10.41
N THR A 12 -4.14 -11.04 10.33
CA THR A 12 -4.24 -9.59 10.35
C THR A 12 -5.06 -9.06 9.17
N ILE A 13 -4.81 -9.58 7.98
CA ILE A 13 -5.55 -9.18 6.76
C ILE A 13 -7.04 -9.58 6.85
N GLU A 14 -7.35 -10.74 7.41
CA GLU A 14 -8.73 -11.13 7.68
C GLU A 14 -9.44 -10.17 8.63
N GLN A 15 -8.76 -9.72 9.68
CA GLN A 15 -9.29 -8.69 10.61
C GLN A 15 -9.47 -7.35 9.91
N MET A 16 -8.52 -6.95 9.07
CA MET A 16 -8.64 -5.74 8.25
C MET A 16 -9.84 -5.80 7.30
N ALA A 17 -10.07 -6.94 6.67
CA ALA A 17 -11.23 -7.14 5.80
C ALA A 17 -12.54 -6.96 6.57
N GLY A 18 -12.64 -7.46 7.79
CA GLY A 18 -13.79 -7.25 8.67
C GLY A 18 -14.01 -5.78 8.99
N GLN A 19 -12.96 -5.06 9.38
CA GLN A 19 -13.03 -3.62 9.68
C GLN A 19 -13.40 -2.80 8.43
N LEU A 20 -12.83 -3.14 7.29
CA LEU A 20 -13.15 -2.47 6.03
C LEU A 20 -14.61 -2.69 5.62
N ARG A 21 -15.13 -3.91 5.78
CA ARG A 21 -16.53 -4.21 5.53
C ARG A 21 -17.46 -3.36 6.39
N GLU A 22 -17.18 -3.26 7.68
CA GLU A 22 -17.95 -2.42 8.61
C GLU A 22 -17.90 -0.95 8.22
N THR A 23 -16.72 -0.43 7.85
CA THR A 23 -16.55 0.96 7.42
C THR A 23 -17.29 1.25 6.13
N LEU A 24 -17.25 0.37 5.15
CA LEU A 24 -18.00 0.50 3.90
C LEU A 24 -19.51 0.52 4.16
N GLN A 25 -20.01 -0.38 5.00
CA GLN A 25 -21.42 -0.42 5.39
C GLN A 25 -21.85 0.85 6.11
N ALA A 26 -21.04 1.35 7.05
CA ALA A 26 -21.34 2.58 7.80
C ALA A 26 -21.40 3.81 6.88
N ARG A 27 -20.64 3.82 5.79
CA ARG A 27 -20.65 4.90 4.78
C ARG A 27 -21.65 4.69 3.66
N GLY A 28 -22.39 3.58 3.63
CA GLY A 28 -23.34 3.24 2.58
C GLY A 28 -22.69 2.94 1.23
N ILE A 29 -21.45 2.47 1.23
CA ILE A 29 -20.70 2.13 0.01
C ILE A 29 -20.92 0.65 -0.29
N GLU A 30 -21.65 0.36 -1.37
CA GLU A 30 -21.99 -1.01 -1.78
C GLU A 30 -21.06 -1.56 -2.86
N HIS A 31 -20.53 -0.69 -3.72
CA HIS A 31 -19.70 -1.05 -4.89
C HIS A 31 -18.37 -0.30 -4.87
N PRO A 32 -17.46 -0.64 -3.92
CA PRO A 32 -16.16 0.00 -3.89
C PRO A 32 -15.28 -0.48 -5.05
N LEU A 33 -14.43 0.42 -5.54
CA LEU A 33 -13.34 0.10 -6.44
C LEU A 33 -12.06 -0.04 -5.63
N MET A 34 -11.46 -1.22 -5.58
CA MET A 34 -10.20 -1.42 -4.87
C MET A 34 -9.02 -1.20 -5.80
N VAL A 35 -8.02 -0.48 -5.32
CA VAL A 35 -6.78 -0.17 -6.03
C VAL A 35 -5.59 -0.45 -5.12
N GLY A 36 -4.70 -1.32 -5.56
CA GLY A 36 -3.45 -1.61 -4.87
C GLY A 36 -2.29 -0.81 -5.44
N ILE A 37 -1.42 -0.32 -4.56
CA ILE A 37 -0.19 0.38 -4.94
C ILE A 37 0.93 -0.65 -5.12
N HIS A 38 1.58 -0.65 -6.29
CA HIS A 38 2.75 -1.50 -6.57
C HIS A 38 3.91 -1.20 -5.61
N THR A 39 4.54 -2.21 -5.08
CA THR A 39 4.35 -3.66 -5.34
C THR A 39 3.61 -4.33 -4.17
N GLY A 40 4.02 -4.08 -2.96
CA GLY A 40 3.46 -4.72 -1.76
C GLY A 40 1.99 -4.41 -1.51
N GLY A 41 1.55 -3.19 -1.85
CA GLY A 41 0.14 -2.81 -1.75
C GLY A 41 -0.78 -3.66 -2.62
N VAL A 42 -0.31 -4.08 -3.80
CA VAL A 42 -1.06 -5.00 -4.68
C VAL A 42 -1.22 -6.37 -4.01
N TRP A 43 -0.19 -6.88 -3.36
CA TRP A 43 -0.26 -8.18 -2.66
C TRP A 43 -1.29 -8.18 -1.52
N VAL A 44 -1.33 -7.09 -0.76
CA VAL A 44 -2.33 -6.89 0.30
C VAL A 44 -3.73 -6.71 -0.29
N ALA A 45 -3.84 -5.90 -1.33
CA ALA A 45 -5.10 -5.62 -2.01
C ALA A 45 -5.74 -6.89 -2.61
N GLU A 46 -4.95 -7.76 -3.22
CA GLU A 46 -5.43 -9.03 -3.78
C GLU A 46 -6.11 -9.91 -2.71
N ARG A 47 -5.54 -9.95 -1.52
CA ARG A 47 -6.11 -10.71 -0.40
C ARG A 47 -7.40 -10.07 0.11
N LEU A 48 -7.41 -8.78 0.33
CA LEU A 48 -8.60 -8.04 0.76
C LEU A 48 -9.72 -8.12 -0.27
N HIS A 49 -9.39 -7.98 -1.54
CA HIS A 49 -10.33 -8.08 -2.65
C HIS A 49 -11.05 -9.43 -2.68
N ARG A 50 -10.30 -10.50 -2.48
CA ARG A 50 -10.82 -11.86 -2.42
C ARG A 50 -11.70 -12.06 -1.18
N LEU A 51 -11.24 -11.63 0.00
CA LEU A 51 -11.98 -11.77 1.27
C LEU A 51 -13.29 -10.98 1.27
N LEU A 52 -13.34 -9.84 0.59
CA LEU A 52 -14.53 -9.01 0.48
C LEU A 52 -15.44 -9.40 -0.68
N ASP A 53 -15.00 -10.36 -1.50
CA ASP A 53 -15.74 -10.83 -2.68
C ASP A 53 -16.21 -9.68 -3.59
N ILE A 54 -15.28 -8.76 -3.88
CA ILE A 54 -15.56 -7.61 -4.73
C ILE A 54 -15.66 -8.08 -6.18
N PRO A 55 -16.80 -7.85 -6.87
CA PRO A 55 -17.00 -8.39 -8.21
C PRO A 55 -16.19 -7.67 -9.30
N GLU A 56 -15.80 -6.42 -9.03
CA GLU A 56 -15.04 -5.63 -9.99
C GLU A 56 -13.56 -5.96 -9.95
N GLU A 57 -12.90 -5.83 -11.09
CA GLU A 57 -11.47 -6.07 -11.23
C GLU A 57 -10.66 -5.15 -10.31
N LEU A 58 -9.62 -5.72 -9.69
CA LEU A 58 -8.67 -4.96 -8.88
C LEU A 58 -7.86 -4.01 -9.75
N GLY A 59 -7.90 -2.72 -9.42
CA GLY A 59 -7.02 -1.72 -10.03
C GLY A 59 -5.61 -1.79 -9.44
N GLN A 60 -4.64 -1.44 -10.26
CA GLN A 60 -3.23 -1.39 -9.86
C GLN A 60 -2.63 -0.04 -10.23
N LEU A 61 -1.94 0.56 -9.29
CA LEU A 61 -1.34 1.87 -9.41
C LEU A 61 0.17 1.77 -9.26
N ASP A 62 0.90 2.19 -10.27
CA ASP A 62 2.36 2.28 -10.21
C ASP A 62 2.78 3.75 -10.07
N ILE A 63 3.39 4.07 -8.94
CA ILE A 63 3.85 5.42 -8.60
C ILE A 63 5.36 5.58 -8.68
N SER A 64 6.08 4.65 -9.28
CA SER A 64 7.53 4.71 -9.41
C SER A 64 8.01 5.99 -10.09
N PHE A 65 7.17 6.59 -10.90
CA PHE A 65 7.40 7.87 -11.57
C PHE A 65 7.57 9.07 -10.62
N TYR A 66 6.99 9.00 -9.41
CA TYR A 66 6.98 10.08 -8.42
C TYR A 66 8.00 9.88 -7.30
N ARG A 67 8.87 8.86 -7.39
CA ARG A 67 9.93 8.65 -6.42
C ARG A 67 11.10 9.56 -6.70
N ASP A 68 11.72 10.12 -5.66
CA ASP A 68 12.88 11.02 -5.75
C ASP A 68 14.08 10.39 -6.50
N ASP A 69 14.17 9.07 -6.52
CA ASP A 69 15.19 8.32 -7.27
C ASP A 69 15.05 8.43 -8.78
N PHE A 70 13.88 8.86 -9.26
CA PHE A 70 13.60 9.00 -10.68
C PHE A 70 14.51 10.01 -11.38
N THR A 71 14.81 11.13 -10.74
CA THR A 71 15.67 12.19 -11.28
C THR A 71 17.14 11.79 -11.33
N ARG A 72 17.55 10.74 -10.62
CA ARG A 72 18.93 10.26 -10.55
C ARG A 72 19.24 9.15 -11.55
N ILE A 73 18.25 8.42 -12.02
CA ILE A 73 18.42 7.24 -12.88
C ILE A 73 18.43 7.63 -14.37
N GLY A 74 18.09 8.90 -14.71
CA GLY A 74 18.06 9.38 -16.12
C GLY A 74 17.09 8.60 -16.99
N LEU A 75 16.98 8.95 -18.07
CA LEU A 75 16.27 8.84 -19.34
C LEU A 75 15.35 7.64 -19.65
N ASN A 76 15.02 6.65 -18.92
CA ASN A 76 13.94 5.70 -19.21
C ASN A 76 13.74 4.70 -18.06
N PRO A 77 13.02 5.07 -17.02
CA PRO A 77 12.52 4.05 -16.10
C PRO A 77 11.54 3.17 -16.86
N VAL A 78 11.65 1.87 -16.67
CA VAL A 78 10.60 0.94 -17.10
C VAL A 78 9.44 1.14 -16.15
N VAL A 79 8.58 2.09 -16.47
CA VAL A 79 7.33 2.33 -15.73
C VAL A 79 6.31 1.34 -16.26
N LYS A 80 5.86 0.42 -15.39
CA LYS A 80 4.65 -0.34 -15.71
C LYS A 80 3.49 0.63 -15.67
N PRO A 81 2.72 0.77 -16.76
CA PRO A 81 1.56 1.65 -16.73
C PRO A 81 0.58 1.17 -15.65
N SER A 82 0.00 2.12 -14.94
CA SER A 82 -1.10 1.82 -14.03
C SER A 82 -2.26 1.19 -14.78
N GLN A 83 -2.88 0.18 -14.18
CA GLN A 83 -4.05 -0.51 -14.73
C GLN A 83 -5.24 -0.17 -13.85
N LEU A 84 -5.99 0.82 -14.26
CA LEU A 84 -7.16 1.30 -13.53
C LEU A 84 -8.42 1.15 -14.36
N PRO A 85 -9.51 0.63 -13.78
CA PRO A 85 -10.85 0.83 -14.32
C PRO A 85 -11.24 2.30 -14.26
N VAL A 86 -12.40 2.66 -14.81
CA VAL A 86 -12.94 4.02 -14.70
C VAL A 86 -13.14 4.37 -13.24
N VAL A 87 -12.52 5.46 -12.80
CA VAL A 87 -12.55 5.91 -11.39
C VAL A 87 -13.57 7.03 -11.14
N ASP A 88 -14.10 7.64 -12.21
CA ASP A 88 -15.06 8.75 -12.08
C ASP A 88 -16.29 8.34 -11.27
N ASP A 89 -16.62 9.17 -10.29
CA ASP A 89 -17.76 8.98 -9.37
C ASP A 89 -17.74 7.66 -8.59
N ARG A 90 -16.57 7.02 -8.49
CA ARG A 90 -16.40 5.77 -7.74
C ARG A 90 -15.84 6.03 -6.35
N HIS A 91 -16.29 5.23 -5.40
CA HIS A 91 -15.66 5.14 -4.08
C HIS A 91 -14.46 4.20 -4.16
N VAL A 92 -13.26 4.76 -4.03
CA VAL A 92 -12.01 4.02 -4.16
C VAL A 92 -11.48 3.60 -2.80
N VAL A 93 -11.09 2.34 -2.68
CA VAL A 93 -10.32 1.81 -1.55
C VAL A 93 -8.88 1.67 -2.03
N LEU A 94 -8.02 2.57 -1.59
CA LEU A 94 -6.60 2.60 -1.91
C LEU A 94 -5.82 1.79 -0.88
N VAL A 95 -5.05 0.81 -1.33
CA VAL A 95 -4.34 -0.14 -0.47
C VAL A 95 -2.83 -0.03 -0.66
N ASP A 96 -2.12 0.11 0.45
CA ASP A 96 -0.66 0.06 0.48
C ASP A 96 -0.15 -0.90 1.56
N ASP A 97 1.11 -1.26 1.50
CA ASP A 97 1.73 -2.14 2.48
C ASP A 97 2.15 -1.40 3.76
N VAL A 98 2.90 -0.32 3.63
CA VAL A 98 3.45 0.42 4.78
C VAL A 98 3.22 1.93 4.63
N LEU A 99 2.60 2.52 5.64
CA LEU A 99 2.42 3.96 5.75
C LEU A 99 3.43 4.53 6.76
N GLN A 100 4.24 5.48 6.32
CA GLN A 100 5.17 6.21 7.17
C GLN A 100 4.95 7.72 7.07
N THR A 101 5.58 8.37 6.08
CA THR A 101 5.53 9.84 5.93
C THR A 101 4.22 10.34 5.33
N GLY A 102 3.56 9.52 4.56
CA GLY A 102 2.41 9.89 3.73
C GLY A 102 2.78 10.32 2.31
N ARG A 103 4.07 10.43 1.97
CA ARG A 103 4.51 10.90 0.64
C ARG A 103 4.18 9.94 -0.47
N THR A 104 4.29 8.64 -0.24
CA THR A 104 3.84 7.61 -1.20
C THR A 104 2.35 7.73 -1.49
N ILE A 105 1.54 7.91 -0.46
CA ILE A 105 0.09 8.06 -0.62
C ILE A 105 -0.27 9.35 -1.34
N ARG A 106 0.42 10.45 -1.05
CA ARG A 106 0.23 11.69 -1.80
C ARG A 106 0.50 11.48 -3.30
N ALA A 107 1.60 10.82 -3.65
CA ALA A 107 1.93 10.50 -5.03
C ALA A 107 0.86 9.61 -5.68
N ALA A 108 0.38 8.60 -4.95
CA ALA A 108 -0.70 7.73 -5.41
C ALA A 108 -2.01 8.49 -5.65
N LEU A 109 -2.37 9.42 -4.76
CA LEU A 109 -3.54 10.28 -4.96
C LEU A 109 -3.38 11.17 -6.19
N ASN A 110 -2.22 11.77 -6.41
CA ASN A 110 -1.97 12.57 -7.60
C ASN A 110 -2.19 11.75 -8.88
N GLU A 111 -1.64 10.55 -8.95
CA GLU A 111 -1.81 9.68 -10.10
C GLU A 111 -3.26 9.22 -10.26
N LEU A 112 -3.92 8.83 -9.18
CA LEU A 112 -5.32 8.43 -9.21
C LEU A 112 -6.21 9.53 -9.79
N PHE A 113 -6.01 10.77 -9.38
CA PHE A 113 -6.77 11.92 -9.87
C PHE A 113 -6.41 12.32 -11.31
N ASP A 114 -5.28 11.89 -11.84
CA ASP A 114 -4.96 12.03 -13.28
C ASP A 114 -5.83 11.11 -14.15
N TYR A 115 -6.35 10.01 -13.59
CA TYR A 115 -7.24 9.08 -14.29
C TYR A 115 -8.73 9.47 -14.25
N GLY A 116 -9.11 10.35 -13.35
CA GLY A 116 -10.49 10.79 -13.20
C GLY A 116 -10.77 11.41 -11.84
N ARG A 117 -12.04 11.58 -11.52
CA ARG A 117 -12.51 12.18 -10.28
C ARG A 117 -13.26 11.18 -9.42
N PRO A 118 -12.60 10.51 -8.47
CA PRO A 118 -13.28 9.64 -7.52
C PRO A 118 -14.32 10.40 -6.68
N ALA A 119 -15.39 9.72 -6.29
CA ALA A 119 -16.36 10.24 -5.34
C ALA A 119 -15.77 10.34 -3.93
N SER A 120 -14.96 9.36 -3.55
CA SER A 120 -14.17 9.36 -2.31
C SER A 120 -12.98 8.42 -2.43
N VAL A 121 -11.99 8.59 -1.57
CA VAL A 121 -10.85 7.68 -1.44
C VAL A 121 -10.69 7.31 0.03
N MET A 122 -10.71 6.02 0.32
CA MET A 122 -10.36 5.44 1.62
C MET A 122 -8.96 4.87 1.55
N LEU A 123 -8.21 4.99 2.64
CA LEU A 123 -6.86 4.44 2.73
C LEU A 123 -6.84 3.23 3.66
N VAL A 124 -6.30 2.13 3.18
CA VAL A 124 -6.08 0.89 3.91
C VAL A 124 -4.62 0.50 3.82
N VAL A 125 -3.98 0.25 4.94
CA VAL A 125 -2.56 -0.12 5.00
C VAL A 125 -2.35 -1.35 5.90
N LEU A 126 -1.44 -2.22 5.50
CA LEU A 126 -1.11 -3.39 6.33
C LEU A 126 -0.38 -2.97 7.60
N ALA A 127 0.58 -2.06 7.50
CA ALA A 127 1.35 -1.56 8.63
C ALA A 127 1.42 -0.03 8.62
N GLU A 128 1.14 0.56 9.77
CA GLU A 128 1.32 1.99 10.01
C GLU A 128 2.46 2.18 11.00
N ARG A 129 3.46 2.97 10.62
CA ARG A 129 4.60 3.30 11.47
C ARG A 129 4.67 4.79 11.76
N SER A 130 5.37 5.16 12.79
CA SER A 130 5.64 6.56 13.15
C SER A 130 6.48 7.29 12.09
N GLY A 131 6.43 8.61 12.08
CA GLY A 131 7.21 9.46 11.18
C GLY A 131 6.39 10.17 10.11
N ARG A 132 5.10 10.42 10.40
CA ARG A 132 4.23 11.18 9.48
C ARG A 132 4.77 12.57 9.23
N GLU A 133 4.79 12.98 7.97
CA GLU A 133 5.19 14.32 7.52
C GLU A 133 4.05 15.06 6.82
N LEU A 134 3.04 14.36 6.34
CA LEU A 134 1.84 14.91 5.69
C LEU A 134 0.58 14.52 6.46
N PRO A 135 -0.50 15.31 6.37
CA PRO A 135 -1.76 15.04 7.09
C PRO A 135 -2.57 13.94 6.42
N ILE A 136 -2.01 12.74 6.37
CA ILE A 136 -2.58 11.54 5.78
C ILE A 136 -2.69 10.48 6.87
N GLU A 137 -3.89 9.96 7.05
CA GLU A 137 -4.19 8.89 8.01
C GLU A 137 -4.97 7.76 7.34
N PRO A 138 -4.74 6.51 7.76
CA PRO A 138 -5.49 5.38 7.21
C PRO A 138 -6.88 5.29 7.85
N ASP A 139 -7.85 4.83 7.07
CA ASP A 139 -9.17 4.42 7.57
C ASP A 139 -9.11 3.04 8.24
N VAL A 140 -8.26 2.17 7.73
CA VAL A 140 -7.99 0.84 8.30
C VAL A 140 -6.48 0.59 8.27
N ALA A 141 -5.93 0.18 9.41
CA ALA A 141 -4.54 -0.25 9.54
C ALA A 141 -4.48 -1.58 10.29
N GLY A 142 -3.67 -2.51 9.79
CA GLY A 142 -3.54 -3.84 10.38
C GLY A 142 -2.58 -3.90 11.56
N LEU A 143 -1.38 -3.41 11.37
CA LEU A 143 -0.28 -3.49 12.34
C LEU A 143 0.28 -2.10 12.66
N HIS A 144 0.75 -1.94 13.89
CA HIS A 144 1.40 -0.72 14.36
C HIS A 144 2.76 -1.08 14.99
N PRO A 145 3.76 -1.46 14.17
CA PRO A 145 5.05 -1.89 14.69
C PRO A 145 5.78 -0.73 15.37
N GLU A 146 6.26 -0.99 16.58
CA GLU A 146 7.18 -0.10 17.28
C GLU A 146 8.58 -0.34 16.73
N LEU A 147 9.22 0.71 16.22
CA LEU A 147 10.51 0.63 15.58
C LEU A 147 11.57 1.40 16.35
N GLU A 148 12.73 0.79 16.52
CA GLU A 148 13.92 1.49 16.99
C GLU A 148 14.48 2.43 15.92
N PRO A 149 15.23 3.48 16.30
CA PRO A 149 15.85 4.37 15.33
C PRO A 149 16.67 3.61 14.27
N GLY A 150 16.43 3.92 13.00
CA GLY A 150 17.11 3.28 11.86
C GLY A 150 16.49 1.95 11.42
N GLN A 151 15.46 1.46 12.09
CA GLN A 151 14.74 0.28 11.62
C GLN A 151 13.77 0.62 10.49
N HIS A 152 13.60 -0.33 9.60
CA HIS A 152 12.68 -0.29 8.46
C HIS A 152 11.76 -1.50 8.47
N VAL A 153 10.60 -1.32 7.88
CA VAL A 153 9.62 -2.38 7.65
C VAL A 153 9.58 -2.67 6.16
N LYS A 154 9.65 -3.94 5.79
CA LYS A 154 9.56 -4.36 4.39
C LYS A 154 8.66 -5.59 4.26
N LEU A 155 7.64 -5.48 3.42
CA LEU A 155 6.82 -6.61 3.03
C LEU A 155 7.56 -7.44 1.97
N THR A 156 7.58 -8.75 2.16
CA THR A 156 8.08 -9.72 1.19
C THR A 156 6.95 -10.60 0.71
N GLY A 157 7.01 -11.05 -0.52
CA GLY A 157 5.95 -11.85 -1.13
C GLY A 157 6.20 -12.13 -2.61
N PRO A 158 5.15 -12.45 -3.38
CA PRO A 158 3.74 -12.49 -2.97
C PRO A 158 3.32 -13.71 -2.16
N GLU A 159 3.98 -14.85 -2.30
CA GLU A 159 3.68 -16.11 -1.63
C GLU A 159 4.97 -16.79 -1.13
N PRO A 160 5.09 -17.01 0.18
CA PRO A 160 4.28 -16.50 1.28
C PRO A 160 4.53 -15.02 1.55
N LEU A 161 3.59 -14.33 2.20
CA LEU A 161 3.85 -12.99 2.73
C LEU A 161 4.73 -13.06 3.98
N GLY A 162 5.63 -12.10 4.11
CA GLY A 162 6.42 -11.91 5.31
C GLY A 162 6.64 -10.41 5.56
N LEU A 163 6.69 -10.00 6.81
CA LEU A 163 7.04 -8.63 7.16
C LEU A 163 8.35 -8.64 7.92
N LEU A 164 9.36 -8.04 7.32
CA LEU A 164 10.71 -7.94 7.89
C LEU A 164 10.87 -6.60 8.60
N ILE A 165 11.31 -6.67 9.85
CA ILE A 165 11.67 -5.48 10.63
C ILE A 165 13.18 -5.58 10.95
N GLY A 166 13.94 -4.61 10.47
CA GLY A 166 15.39 -4.61 10.69
C GLY A 166 16.04 -3.30 10.29
N THR A 167 17.32 -3.17 10.63
CA THR A 167 18.14 -2.05 10.18
C THR A 167 18.57 -2.27 8.74
N ALA A 168 18.58 -1.21 7.94
CA ALA A 168 19.23 -1.26 6.65
C ALA A 168 20.69 -1.64 6.87
N ARG A 169 21.17 -2.73 6.25
CA ARG A 169 22.60 -3.01 6.23
C ARG A 169 23.25 -1.80 5.59
N SER A 170 24.14 -1.13 6.34
CA SER A 170 25.08 -0.20 5.73
C SER A 170 25.73 -0.95 4.56
N ARG A 171 25.60 -0.41 3.34
CA ARG A 171 26.37 -0.92 2.21
C ARG A 171 27.83 -0.90 2.66
N ASP A 172 28.42 -2.08 2.75
CA ASP A 172 29.83 -2.23 3.03
C ASP A 172 30.59 -1.61 1.85
N PRO A 173 31.37 -0.54 2.05
CA PRO A 173 32.07 0.10 0.93
C PRO A 173 33.26 -0.71 0.43
N GLN A 174 33.45 -1.95 0.87
CA GLN A 174 34.62 -2.76 0.58
C GLN A 174 34.40 -3.87 -0.46
N ASN A 175 33.34 -3.88 -1.22
CA ASN A 175 33.16 -4.88 -2.27
C ASN A 175 33.04 -4.26 -3.67
N GLU A 176 33.92 -3.31 -4.00
CA GLU A 176 34.30 -2.96 -5.34
C GLU A 176 35.75 -3.41 -5.57
N GLY A 177 35.87 -4.64 -6.03
CA GLY A 177 37.09 -5.22 -6.52
C GLY A 177 36.83 -5.97 -7.82
#